data_74f30ecff65e574030c4b3b3aa2a606c
#
_entry.id   74f30ecff65e574030c4b3b3aa2a606c
#
_cell.length_a   1.000
_cell.length_b   1.000
_cell.length_c   1.000
_cell.angle_alpha   90.00
_cell.angle_beta   90.00
_cell.angle_gamma   90.00
#
_symmetry.space_group_name_H-M   'P 1'
#
loop_
_entity.id
_entity.type
_entity.pdbx_description
1 polymer ?
#
loop_
_entity_poly.entity_id
_entity_poly.type
_entity_poly.pdbx_seq_one_letter_code
_entity_poly.pdbx_strand_id
1 'polypeptide(L)'
;MNVESRKSNCGRKRKDIDLATVVEVPLNQRGTVRSTASALSVPKSTLFRSIKRGEIRSHSSSLKPFLTEKNMADRVEFCKSHINTERGIFHSMMDVIHVDEKWFYMTKNTRKYYLGREEEEPHRTTKSKRFSTKVMFLAAVARPRWNTSANQQFDCKIGLWPFMKVEIAKRSSRNRPTGTPVTKAVDSVTNVEYRNMLIHKVLPAIRKKWPNSSAMTIKIQQDNARPHIAPSDPELLQAASLLGLNVKLVCQPPNSPDLNVLDLGFFNSIQALQHQAAPKNIDELISAVEDSFEQLHWKKLNNVFLTLQKVMECCILCDGGNQYKIPHVSKQKLERAGQLPVSIEVSDELKQKL
;
A
#
# COMPACT_ATOMS: atom_id res chain seq x y z
N MET A 1 44.84 4.22 -50.84
CA MET A 1 43.91 3.05 -50.83
C MET A 1 43.13 3.09 -49.49
N ASN A 2 41.85 3.40 -49.54
CA ASN A 2 40.99 3.30 -48.34
C ASN A 2 40.65 1.82 -48.13
N VAL A 3 41.19 1.22 -47.08
CA VAL A 3 40.86 -0.15 -46.66
C VAL A 3 39.60 -0.03 -45.82
N GLU A 4 38.43 -0.11 -46.42
CA GLU A 4 37.17 -0.25 -45.67
C GLU A 4 37.13 -1.63 -44.96
N SER A 5 37.00 -1.57 -43.68
CA SER A 5 36.90 -2.79 -42.82
C SER A 5 35.58 -3.51 -43.13
N ARG A 6 35.64 -4.72 -43.68
CA ARG A 6 34.48 -5.61 -43.92
C ARG A 6 34.00 -6.34 -42.64
N LYS A 7 34.34 -5.83 -41.45
CA LYS A 7 33.98 -6.45 -40.14
C LYS A 7 32.47 -6.59 -39.92
N SER A 8 31.62 -5.76 -40.56
CA SER A 8 30.17 -5.85 -40.50
C SER A 8 29.60 -7.14 -41.09
N ASN A 9 30.33 -7.77 -42.03
CA ASN A 9 29.89 -8.98 -42.71
C ASN A 9 30.61 -10.26 -42.19
N CYS A 10 31.51 -10.15 -41.21
CA CYS A 10 32.23 -11.25 -40.63
C CYS A 10 31.50 -11.80 -39.39
N GLY A 11 31.39 -13.12 -39.29
CA GLY A 11 30.85 -13.80 -38.12
C GLY A 11 29.61 -14.66 -38.44
N ARG A 12 29.16 -15.41 -37.44
CA ARG A 12 27.96 -16.27 -37.54
C ARG A 12 26.72 -15.36 -37.69
N LYS A 13 25.90 -15.61 -38.72
CA LYS A 13 24.63 -14.86 -38.93
C LYS A 13 23.77 -14.92 -37.68
N ARG A 14 23.19 -13.77 -37.32
CA ARG A 14 22.29 -13.63 -36.18
C ARG A 14 21.05 -14.49 -36.41
N LYS A 15 20.63 -15.25 -35.38
CA LYS A 15 19.31 -15.86 -35.32
C LYS A 15 18.37 -14.87 -34.67
N ASP A 16 17.43 -14.36 -35.41
CA ASP A 16 16.35 -13.56 -34.89
C ASP A 16 15.20 -14.47 -34.42
N ILE A 17 14.48 -14.03 -33.41
CA ILE A 17 13.30 -14.72 -32.87
C ILE A 17 12.09 -14.11 -33.55
N ASP A 18 11.25 -14.93 -34.15
CA ASP A 18 9.96 -14.46 -34.61
C ASP A 18 9.09 -14.10 -33.37
N LEU A 19 8.76 -12.83 -33.26
CA LEU A 19 7.97 -12.30 -32.13
C LEU A 19 6.53 -12.84 -32.12
N ALA A 20 5.99 -13.24 -33.25
CA ALA A 20 4.67 -13.87 -33.34
C ALA A 20 4.68 -15.21 -32.61
N THR A 21 5.71 -16.04 -32.78
CA THR A 21 5.79 -17.32 -32.08
C THR A 21 5.91 -17.16 -30.55
N VAL A 22 6.45 -16.05 -30.06
CA VAL A 22 6.51 -15.77 -28.61
C VAL A 22 5.11 -15.60 -28.00
N VAL A 23 4.19 -15.01 -28.76
CA VAL A 23 2.80 -14.80 -28.30
C VAL A 23 2.01 -16.10 -28.25
N GLU A 24 2.30 -17.03 -29.14
CA GLU A 24 1.67 -18.35 -29.21
C GLU A 24 2.07 -19.29 -28.06
N VAL A 25 3.26 -19.09 -27.47
CA VAL A 25 3.68 -19.87 -26.30
C VAL A 25 2.78 -19.56 -25.09
N PRO A 26 2.20 -20.57 -24.41
CA PRO A 26 1.38 -20.37 -23.22
C PRO A 26 2.12 -19.63 -22.10
N LEU A 27 1.43 -18.73 -21.35
CA LEU A 27 2.03 -17.89 -20.31
C LEU A 27 2.74 -18.69 -19.20
N ASN A 28 2.22 -19.87 -18.85
CA ASN A 28 2.84 -20.75 -17.84
C ASN A 28 4.20 -21.30 -18.29
N GLN A 29 4.47 -21.36 -19.58
CA GLN A 29 5.78 -21.75 -20.14
C GLN A 29 6.73 -20.56 -20.33
N ARG A 30 6.25 -19.32 -20.19
CA ARG A 30 7.03 -18.08 -20.31
C ARG A 30 7.48 -17.50 -18.96
N GLY A 31 7.48 -18.31 -17.89
CA GLY A 31 7.82 -17.86 -16.55
C GLY A 31 9.31 -17.59 -16.30
N THR A 32 10.21 -18.20 -17.06
CA THR A 32 11.66 -18.00 -16.96
C THR A 32 12.29 -17.93 -18.33
N VAL A 33 13.47 -17.29 -18.44
CA VAL A 33 14.23 -17.26 -19.70
C VAL A 33 14.56 -18.69 -20.20
N ARG A 34 14.77 -19.63 -19.28
CA ARG A 34 15.06 -21.04 -19.65
C ARG A 34 13.83 -21.74 -20.25
N SER A 35 12.69 -21.67 -19.59
CA SER A 35 11.45 -22.29 -20.06
C SER A 35 10.97 -21.66 -21.37
N THR A 36 11.03 -20.33 -21.48
CA THR A 36 10.65 -19.61 -22.70
C THR A 36 11.57 -19.98 -23.87
N ALA A 37 12.88 -20.06 -23.67
CA ALA A 37 13.83 -20.46 -24.70
C ALA A 37 13.60 -21.92 -25.16
N SER A 38 13.29 -22.81 -24.20
CA SER A 38 12.93 -24.21 -24.51
C SER A 38 11.64 -24.29 -25.33
N ALA A 39 10.60 -23.58 -24.94
CA ALA A 39 9.31 -23.58 -25.64
C ALA A 39 9.43 -23.00 -27.08
N LEU A 40 10.31 -22.04 -27.29
CA LEU A 40 10.60 -21.44 -28.60
C LEU A 40 11.64 -22.23 -29.41
N SER A 41 12.19 -23.31 -28.85
CA SER A 41 13.29 -24.09 -29.49
C SER A 41 14.50 -23.24 -29.89
N VAL A 42 14.83 -22.20 -29.07
CA VAL A 42 15.97 -21.31 -29.30
C VAL A 42 16.98 -21.39 -28.14
N PRO A 43 18.27 -21.11 -28.40
CA PRO A 43 19.26 -21.04 -27.33
C PRO A 43 18.90 -19.94 -26.31
N LYS A 44 19.09 -20.25 -25.02
CA LYS A 44 18.86 -19.28 -23.90
C LYS A 44 19.59 -17.94 -24.13
N SER A 45 20.83 -17.99 -24.68
CA SER A 45 21.61 -16.79 -24.98
C SER A 45 20.99 -15.93 -26.09
N THR A 46 20.31 -16.52 -27.04
CA THR A 46 19.60 -15.81 -28.12
C THR A 46 18.41 -15.06 -27.51
N LEU A 47 17.58 -15.74 -26.73
CA LEU A 47 16.45 -15.13 -26.03
C LEU A 47 16.90 -13.99 -25.08
N PHE A 48 17.97 -14.22 -24.32
CA PHE A 48 18.49 -13.21 -23.39
C PHE A 48 18.98 -11.95 -24.13
N ARG A 49 19.63 -12.10 -25.30
CA ARG A 49 20.04 -10.94 -26.13
C ARG A 49 18.82 -10.19 -26.67
N SER A 50 17.75 -10.90 -27.07
CA SER A 50 16.49 -10.32 -27.53
C SER A 50 15.82 -9.49 -26.42
N ILE A 51 15.82 -9.98 -25.17
CA ILE A 51 15.35 -9.24 -24.00
C ILE A 51 16.23 -8.00 -23.76
N LYS A 52 17.56 -8.11 -23.84
CA LYS A 52 18.47 -6.95 -23.68
C LYS A 52 18.27 -5.87 -24.75
N ARG A 53 17.87 -6.24 -25.95
CA ARG A 53 17.55 -5.30 -27.04
C ARG A 53 16.16 -4.67 -26.91
N GLY A 54 15.34 -5.13 -25.96
CA GLY A 54 13.98 -4.64 -25.77
C GLY A 54 12.94 -5.22 -26.74
N GLU A 55 13.31 -6.21 -27.58
CA GLU A 55 12.39 -6.90 -28.48
C GLU A 55 11.37 -7.75 -27.70
N ILE A 56 11.79 -8.29 -26.57
CA ILE A 56 10.95 -8.99 -25.59
C ILE A 56 11.11 -8.31 -24.24
N ARG A 57 9.99 -7.94 -23.61
CA ARG A 57 9.99 -7.29 -22.29
C ARG A 57 9.66 -8.29 -21.18
N SER A 58 10.36 -8.17 -20.04
CA SER A 58 9.94 -8.82 -18.81
C SER A 58 8.78 -8.07 -18.16
N HIS A 59 7.78 -8.83 -17.71
CA HIS A 59 6.64 -8.27 -16.96
C HIS A 59 6.38 -9.14 -15.74
N SER A 60 6.20 -8.49 -14.57
CA SER A 60 5.78 -9.16 -13.34
C SER A 60 4.33 -8.78 -13.06
N SER A 61 3.47 -9.79 -12.98
CA SER A 61 2.07 -9.63 -12.63
C SER A 61 1.86 -9.97 -11.16
N SER A 62 1.21 -9.10 -10.41
CA SER A 62 0.72 -9.38 -9.06
C SER A 62 -0.73 -9.86 -9.11
N LEU A 63 -1.07 -10.79 -8.22
CA LEU A 63 -2.47 -11.20 -8.05
C LEU A 63 -3.29 -10.01 -7.54
N LYS A 64 -4.41 -9.78 -8.19
CA LYS A 64 -5.42 -8.80 -7.78
C LYS A 64 -6.64 -9.51 -7.21
N PRO A 65 -7.41 -8.89 -6.31
CA PRO A 65 -8.65 -9.46 -5.81
C PRO A 65 -9.61 -9.79 -6.97
N PHE A 66 -10.29 -10.92 -6.84
CA PHE A 66 -11.40 -11.25 -7.74
C PHE A 66 -12.60 -10.35 -7.43
N LEU A 67 -13.20 -9.77 -8.45
CA LEU A 67 -14.35 -8.87 -8.35
C LEU A 67 -15.56 -9.52 -9.00
N THR A 68 -16.67 -9.56 -8.26
CA THR A 68 -17.99 -9.90 -8.83
C THR A 68 -18.58 -8.67 -9.53
N GLU A 69 -19.61 -8.85 -10.35
CA GLU A 69 -20.34 -7.74 -10.99
C GLU A 69 -20.87 -6.75 -9.95
N LYS A 70 -21.41 -7.26 -8.83
CA LYS A 70 -21.83 -6.42 -7.71
C LYS A 70 -20.67 -5.59 -7.13
N ASN A 71 -19.51 -6.23 -6.88
CA ASN A 71 -18.34 -5.50 -6.40
C ASN A 71 -17.93 -4.38 -7.37
N MET A 72 -17.97 -4.66 -8.68
CA MET A 72 -17.64 -3.65 -9.70
C MET A 72 -18.64 -2.49 -9.68
N ALA A 73 -19.95 -2.78 -9.60
CA ALA A 73 -20.97 -1.74 -9.47
C ALA A 73 -20.80 -0.88 -8.21
N ASP A 74 -20.61 -1.53 -7.05
CA ASP A 74 -20.37 -0.85 -5.76
C ASP A 74 -19.10 0.06 -5.83
N ARG A 75 -18.06 -0.38 -6.53
CA ARG A 75 -16.81 0.39 -6.74
C ARG A 75 -17.06 1.63 -7.60
N VAL A 76 -17.83 1.50 -8.68
CA VAL A 76 -18.18 2.64 -9.55
C VAL A 76 -18.99 3.67 -8.76
N GLU A 77 -20.02 3.23 -8.02
CA GLU A 77 -20.84 4.12 -7.19
C GLU A 77 -20.00 4.85 -6.15
N PHE A 78 -19.16 4.11 -5.42
CA PHE A 78 -18.23 4.69 -4.44
C PHE A 78 -17.31 5.73 -5.08
N CYS A 79 -16.69 5.43 -6.22
CA CYS A 79 -15.80 6.37 -6.90
C CYS A 79 -16.55 7.61 -7.42
N LYS A 80 -17.76 7.44 -7.96
CA LYS A 80 -18.61 8.56 -8.41
C LYS A 80 -19.02 9.46 -7.25
N SER A 81 -19.30 8.92 -6.06
CA SER A 81 -19.62 9.71 -4.87
C SER A 81 -18.49 10.64 -4.40
N HIS A 82 -17.28 10.45 -4.92
CA HIS A 82 -16.11 11.31 -4.64
C HIS A 82 -15.85 12.38 -5.72
N ILE A 83 -16.80 12.57 -6.65
CA ILE A 83 -16.68 13.58 -7.71
C ILE A 83 -17.72 14.67 -7.47
N ASN A 84 -17.25 15.92 -7.53
CA ASN A 84 -18.12 17.08 -7.70
C ASN A 84 -18.41 17.23 -9.19
N THR A 85 -19.59 16.79 -9.62
CA THR A 85 -19.99 16.78 -11.04
C THR A 85 -20.16 18.17 -11.61
N GLU A 86 -20.60 19.15 -10.81
CA GLU A 86 -20.76 20.56 -11.25
C GLU A 86 -19.43 21.21 -11.59
N ARG A 87 -18.39 20.92 -10.79
CA ARG A 87 -17.05 21.48 -10.98
C ARG A 87 -16.12 20.59 -11.82
N GLY A 88 -16.50 19.36 -12.10
CA GLY A 88 -15.66 18.39 -12.81
C GLY A 88 -14.36 18.05 -12.10
N ILE A 89 -14.36 17.98 -10.76
CA ILE A 89 -13.17 17.71 -9.93
C ILE A 89 -13.48 16.66 -8.87
N PHE A 90 -12.46 15.93 -8.44
CA PHE A 90 -12.59 15.05 -7.27
C PHE A 90 -12.72 15.86 -5.97
N HIS A 91 -13.48 15.36 -5.01
CA HIS A 91 -13.51 15.91 -3.66
C HIS A 91 -12.11 15.86 -3.02
N SER A 92 -11.81 16.86 -2.19
CA SER A 92 -10.50 16.96 -1.53
C SER A 92 -10.25 15.87 -0.48
N MET A 93 -11.31 15.19 0.00
CA MET A 93 -11.26 14.14 1.04
C MET A 93 -10.59 14.61 2.35
N MET A 94 -10.71 15.91 2.69
CA MET A 94 -10.14 16.46 3.92
C MET A 94 -10.95 16.13 5.17
N ASP A 95 -12.15 15.58 4.99
CA ASP A 95 -13.08 15.10 6.00
C ASP A 95 -12.96 13.59 6.25
N VAL A 96 -12.06 12.89 5.55
CA VAL A 96 -11.93 11.43 5.60
C VAL A 96 -10.67 11.02 6.35
N ILE A 97 -10.84 10.11 7.31
CA ILE A 97 -9.77 9.36 7.97
C ILE A 97 -9.83 7.93 7.46
N HIS A 98 -8.75 7.44 6.87
CA HIS A 98 -8.62 6.03 6.50
C HIS A 98 -8.05 5.25 7.68
N VAL A 99 -8.68 4.13 8.03
CA VAL A 99 -8.20 3.17 9.02
C VAL A 99 -8.04 1.80 8.39
N ASP A 100 -6.98 1.10 8.75
CA ASP A 100 -6.70 -0.24 8.26
C ASP A 100 -5.62 -0.93 9.08
N GLU A 101 -5.52 -2.27 9.00
CA GLU A 101 -4.55 -3.09 9.70
C GLU A 101 -3.49 -3.64 8.75
N LYS A 102 -2.25 -3.67 9.26
CA LYS A 102 -1.12 -4.27 8.55
C LYS A 102 -0.24 -5.11 9.45
N TRP A 103 0.13 -6.29 8.95
CA TRP A 103 1.19 -7.09 9.54
C TRP A 103 2.56 -6.54 9.18
N PHE A 104 3.36 -6.20 10.18
CA PHE A 104 4.77 -5.89 10.02
C PHE A 104 5.60 -7.07 10.50
N TYR A 105 6.52 -7.52 9.66
CA TYR A 105 7.38 -8.66 9.90
C TYR A 105 8.76 -8.19 10.36
N MET A 106 9.33 -8.89 11.34
CA MET A 106 10.68 -8.61 11.83
C MET A 106 11.73 -8.75 10.72
N THR A 107 11.58 -9.74 9.86
CA THR A 107 12.51 -9.97 8.74
C THR A 107 11.77 -10.30 7.45
N LYS A 108 12.38 -9.91 6.31
CA LYS A 108 11.95 -10.42 4.99
C LYS A 108 12.49 -11.83 4.76
N ASN A 109 11.68 -12.71 4.17
CA ASN A 109 12.14 -14.03 3.75
C ASN A 109 13.28 -13.93 2.71
N THR A 110 13.14 -13.04 1.75
CA THR A 110 14.16 -12.76 0.75
C THR A 110 14.61 -11.30 0.84
N ARG A 111 15.91 -11.07 0.95
CA ARG A 111 16.49 -9.72 0.99
C ARG A 111 17.60 -9.63 -0.06
N LYS A 112 17.58 -8.56 -0.87
CA LYS A 112 18.64 -8.26 -1.82
C LYS A 112 19.67 -7.37 -1.14
N TYR A 113 20.95 -7.68 -1.33
CA TYR A 113 22.07 -6.87 -0.91
C TYR A 113 22.89 -6.42 -2.11
N TYR A 114 23.55 -5.30 -2.01
CA TYR A 114 24.60 -4.86 -2.92
C TYR A 114 25.89 -4.97 -2.13
N LEU A 115 26.73 -5.90 -2.52
CA LEU A 115 27.97 -6.25 -1.80
C LEU A 115 29.18 -5.71 -2.57
N GLY A 116 30.23 -5.35 -1.85
CA GLY A 116 31.56 -5.10 -2.41
C GLY A 116 32.11 -6.35 -3.09
N ARG A 117 33.12 -6.16 -3.96
CA ARG A 117 33.66 -7.28 -4.77
C ARG A 117 34.18 -8.45 -3.95
N GLU A 118 34.78 -8.14 -2.79
CA GLU A 118 35.43 -9.11 -1.89
C GLU A 118 34.66 -9.26 -0.56
N GLU A 119 33.45 -8.71 -0.47
CA GLU A 119 32.60 -8.79 0.72
C GLU A 119 31.93 -10.18 0.78
N GLU A 120 31.98 -10.80 1.96
CA GLU A 120 31.34 -12.09 2.19
C GLU A 120 29.81 -12.01 2.08
N GLU A 121 29.18 -13.03 1.49
CA GLU A 121 27.73 -13.11 1.39
C GLU A 121 27.11 -13.29 2.80
N PRO A 122 26.15 -12.42 3.20
CA PRO A 122 25.53 -12.50 4.52
C PRO A 122 24.65 -13.74 4.64
N HIS A 123 25.05 -14.66 5.52
CA HIS A 123 24.28 -15.86 5.82
C HIS A 123 23.16 -15.55 6.84
N ARG A 124 21.91 -15.81 6.46
CA ARG A 124 20.72 -15.56 7.29
C ARG A 124 19.98 -16.85 7.57
N THR A 125 19.78 -17.16 8.84
CA THR A 125 19.06 -18.36 9.29
C THR A 125 17.81 -18.01 10.09
N THR A 126 16.80 -18.86 10.02
CA THR A 126 15.61 -18.83 10.88
C THR A 126 15.19 -20.24 11.20
N LYS A 127 14.64 -20.48 12.41
CA LYS A 127 14.14 -21.78 12.81
C LYS A 127 13.02 -22.30 11.91
N SER A 128 12.15 -21.42 11.46
CA SER A 128 11.10 -21.74 10.49
C SER A 128 10.59 -20.49 9.81
N LYS A 129 10.45 -20.54 8.48
CA LYS A 129 9.87 -19.47 7.67
C LYS A 129 8.40 -19.20 7.99
N ARG A 130 7.68 -20.23 8.50
CA ARG A 130 6.24 -20.12 8.84
C ARG A 130 6.00 -19.36 10.13
N PHE A 131 6.99 -19.30 11.03
CA PHE A 131 6.88 -18.63 12.33
C PHE A 131 7.70 -17.35 12.40
N SER A 132 7.77 -16.61 11.30
CA SER A 132 8.39 -15.28 11.32
C SER A 132 7.63 -14.36 12.28
N THR A 133 8.34 -13.80 13.26
CA THR A 133 7.77 -12.85 14.21
C THR A 133 7.18 -11.67 13.48
N LYS A 134 5.93 -11.34 13.81
CA LYS A 134 5.17 -10.26 13.21
C LYS A 134 4.28 -9.59 14.25
N VAL A 135 3.96 -8.34 14.05
CA VAL A 135 3.00 -7.57 14.85
C VAL A 135 1.99 -6.92 13.91
N MET A 136 0.71 -7.00 14.25
CA MET A 136 -0.34 -6.28 13.55
C MET A 136 -0.48 -4.89 14.14
N PHE A 137 -0.60 -3.89 13.28
CA PHE A 137 -0.85 -2.50 13.69
C PHE A 137 -2.12 -1.99 13.06
N LEU A 138 -2.89 -1.24 13.81
CA LEU A 138 -3.94 -0.38 13.28
C LEU A 138 -3.32 0.99 12.96
N ALA A 139 -3.50 1.47 11.74
CA ALA A 139 -3.10 2.82 11.34
C ALA A 139 -4.34 3.68 11.09
N ALA A 140 -4.26 4.96 11.45
CA ALA A 140 -5.27 5.96 11.13
C ALA A 140 -4.59 7.18 10.53
N VAL A 141 -4.96 7.54 9.30
CA VAL A 141 -4.39 8.67 8.57
C VAL A 141 -5.47 9.50 7.88
N ALA A 142 -5.22 10.80 7.77
CA ALA A 142 -6.08 11.73 7.05
C ALA A 142 -5.29 12.47 5.96
N ARG A 143 -5.94 13.35 5.22
CA ARG A 143 -5.24 14.16 4.24
C ARG A 143 -4.49 15.32 4.88
N PRO A 144 -3.19 15.52 4.56
CA PRO A 144 -2.41 16.65 5.07
C PRO A 144 -2.97 17.99 4.58
N ARG A 145 -2.95 18.98 5.47
CA ARG A 145 -3.39 20.35 5.14
C ARG A 145 -2.80 21.37 6.09
N TRP A 146 -2.80 22.61 5.67
CA TRP A 146 -2.49 23.71 6.58
C TRP A 146 -3.64 23.93 7.56
N ASN A 147 -3.35 23.93 8.84
CA ASN A 147 -4.30 24.29 9.89
C ASN A 147 -4.19 25.80 10.16
N THR A 148 -5.13 26.56 9.62
CA THR A 148 -5.15 28.03 9.76
C THR A 148 -5.34 28.47 11.20
N SER A 149 -6.15 27.75 12.00
CA SER A 149 -6.42 28.10 13.40
C SER A 149 -5.20 27.93 14.30
N ALA A 150 -4.37 26.90 14.05
CA ALA A 150 -3.16 26.64 14.82
C ALA A 150 -1.89 27.19 14.14
N ASN A 151 -2.02 27.79 12.95
CA ASN A 151 -0.92 28.29 12.11
C ASN A 151 0.22 27.24 11.91
N GLN A 152 -0.15 26.00 11.67
CA GLN A 152 0.82 24.92 11.51
C GLN A 152 0.36 23.86 10.50
N GLN A 153 1.31 23.09 10.01
CA GLN A 153 1.02 21.95 9.14
C GLN A 153 0.36 20.83 9.95
N PHE A 154 -0.86 20.43 9.59
CA PHE A 154 -1.43 19.17 10.01
C PHE A 154 -0.85 18.05 9.16
N ASP A 155 -0.02 17.22 9.76
CA ASP A 155 0.74 16.17 9.07
C ASP A 155 -0.10 14.94 8.72
N CYS A 156 -1.37 14.91 9.19
CA CYS A 156 -2.35 13.85 8.93
C CYS A 156 -2.14 12.51 9.63
N LYS A 157 -1.09 12.36 10.39
CA LYS A 157 -0.80 11.15 11.15
C LYS A 157 -1.65 11.12 12.43
N ILE A 158 -2.87 10.57 12.32
CA ILE A 158 -3.75 10.44 13.50
C ILE A 158 -3.10 9.49 14.50
N GLY A 159 -2.68 8.29 14.06
CA GLY A 159 -1.94 7.37 14.91
C GLY A 159 -1.65 6.03 14.27
N LEU A 160 -0.81 5.29 14.98
CA LEU A 160 -0.43 3.92 14.67
C LEU A 160 -0.34 3.16 16.00
N TRP A 161 -1.00 2.01 16.10
CA TRP A 161 -1.08 1.26 17.37
C TRP A 161 -0.92 -0.24 17.12
N PRO A 162 -0.02 -0.91 17.87
CA PRO A 162 0.15 -2.36 17.78
C PRO A 162 -0.99 -3.09 18.50
N PHE A 163 -1.45 -4.19 17.93
CA PHE A 163 -2.32 -5.13 18.62
C PHE A 163 -1.49 -6.06 19.51
N MET A 164 -1.45 -5.74 20.80
CA MET A 164 -0.63 -6.43 21.80
C MET A 164 -1.48 -6.89 22.97
N LYS A 165 -1.08 -8.02 23.57
CA LYS A 165 -1.64 -8.54 24.81
C LYS A 165 -0.52 -8.85 25.81
N VAL A 166 -0.81 -8.70 27.10
CA VAL A 166 0.10 -9.12 28.15
C VAL A 166 -0.36 -10.47 28.66
N GLU A 167 0.51 -11.46 28.60
CA GLU A 167 0.29 -12.79 29.15
C GLU A 167 1.29 -13.08 30.25
N ILE A 168 0.85 -13.80 31.28
CA ILE A 168 1.74 -14.26 32.36
C ILE A 168 2.50 -15.49 31.87
N ALA A 169 3.82 -15.48 32.02
CA ALA A 169 4.68 -16.59 31.67
C ALA A 169 4.30 -17.86 32.47
N LYS A 170 3.83 -18.89 31.78
CA LYS A 170 3.43 -20.18 32.40
C LYS A 170 4.62 -21.05 32.82
N ARG A 171 5.82 -20.78 32.28
CA ARG A 171 7.06 -21.56 32.57
C ARG A 171 8.25 -20.61 32.66
N SER A 172 9.23 -21.00 33.51
CA SER A 172 10.53 -20.34 33.56
C SER A 172 11.34 -20.63 32.28
N SER A 173 12.17 -19.67 31.85
CA SER A 173 13.17 -19.82 30.79
C SER A 173 14.51 -19.24 31.28
N ARG A 174 15.59 -19.45 30.53
CA ARG A 174 16.92 -18.91 30.85
C ARG A 174 16.92 -17.42 31.21
N ASN A 175 16.04 -16.64 30.52
CA ASN A 175 16.02 -15.19 30.64
C ASN A 175 14.82 -14.64 31.43
N ARG A 176 13.95 -15.52 31.99
CA ARG A 176 12.74 -15.04 32.69
C ARG A 176 12.13 -16.12 33.58
N PRO A 177 11.73 -15.81 34.83
CA PRO A 177 11.00 -16.72 35.71
C PRO A 177 9.54 -16.88 35.30
N THR A 178 8.88 -17.97 35.79
CA THR A 178 7.43 -18.15 35.79
C THR A 178 6.77 -16.95 36.49
N GLY A 179 5.59 -16.53 36.02
CA GLY A 179 4.85 -15.40 36.60
C GLY A 179 5.22 -14.03 36.01
N THR A 180 6.29 -13.93 35.21
CA THR A 180 6.68 -12.66 34.57
C THR A 180 5.66 -12.26 33.51
N PRO A 181 5.16 -10.99 33.49
CA PRO A 181 4.36 -10.46 32.39
C PRO A 181 5.15 -10.44 31.09
N VAL A 182 4.56 -10.93 30.01
CA VAL A 182 5.18 -10.98 28.66
C VAL A 182 4.24 -10.34 27.67
N THR A 183 4.74 -9.36 26.98
CA THR A 183 4.04 -8.74 25.86
C THR A 183 4.11 -9.65 24.63
N LYS A 184 2.96 -9.97 24.07
CA LYS A 184 2.84 -10.78 22.85
C LYS A 184 1.97 -10.10 21.82
N ALA A 185 2.30 -10.29 20.56
CA ALA A 185 1.41 -9.91 19.47
C ALA A 185 0.12 -10.73 19.52
N VAL A 186 -1.00 -10.11 19.20
CA VAL A 186 -2.29 -10.78 19.02
C VAL A 186 -2.22 -11.59 17.71
N ASP A 187 -2.61 -12.85 17.75
CA ASP A 187 -2.56 -13.75 16.59
C ASP A 187 -3.66 -13.43 15.55
N SER A 188 -4.82 -12.98 16.02
CA SER A 188 -5.96 -12.56 15.20
C SER A 188 -6.74 -11.47 15.92
N VAL A 189 -7.18 -10.45 15.20
CA VAL A 189 -7.99 -9.37 15.74
C VAL A 189 -9.46 -9.80 15.72
N THR A 190 -10.15 -9.61 16.84
CA THR A 190 -11.60 -9.84 16.97
C THR A 190 -12.37 -8.51 16.82
N ASN A 191 -13.68 -8.60 16.62
CA ASN A 191 -14.55 -7.42 16.58
C ASN A 191 -14.47 -6.57 17.86
N VAL A 192 -14.36 -7.22 19.02
CA VAL A 192 -14.22 -6.53 20.32
C VAL A 192 -12.88 -5.77 20.40
N GLU A 193 -11.78 -6.41 19.99
CA GLU A 193 -10.45 -5.78 19.98
C GLU A 193 -10.41 -4.62 19.00
N TYR A 194 -11.00 -4.76 17.82
CA TYR A 194 -11.07 -3.70 16.82
C TYR A 194 -11.89 -2.51 17.35
N ARG A 195 -13.10 -2.75 17.88
CA ARG A 195 -13.94 -1.71 18.50
C ARG A 195 -13.19 -0.99 19.61
N ASN A 196 -12.53 -1.73 20.50
CA ASN A 196 -11.74 -1.14 21.59
C ASN A 196 -10.62 -0.23 21.06
N MET A 197 -9.94 -0.62 19.98
CA MET A 197 -8.92 0.22 19.36
C MET A 197 -9.53 1.51 18.79
N LEU A 198 -10.68 1.44 18.13
CA LEU A 198 -11.36 2.63 17.63
C LEU A 198 -11.77 3.56 18.78
N ILE A 199 -12.40 3.03 19.81
CA ILE A 199 -12.95 3.82 20.93
C ILE A 199 -11.83 4.41 21.80
N HIS A 200 -10.85 3.60 22.19
CA HIS A 200 -9.86 4.00 23.19
C HIS A 200 -8.56 4.55 22.63
N LYS A 201 -8.32 4.41 21.31
CA LYS A 201 -7.10 4.91 20.65
C LYS A 201 -7.42 5.90 19.53
N VAL A 202 -8.24 5.51 18.56
CA VAL A 202 -8.49 6.32 17.37
C VAL A 202 -9.31 7.58 17.70
N LEU A 203 -10.46 7.46 18.38
CA LEU A 203 -11.29 8.61 18.71
C LEU A 203 -10.57 9.66 19.59
N PRO A 204 -9.85 9.27 20.67
CA PRO A 204 -9.08 10.24 21.46
C PRO A 204 -7.97 10.91 20.64
N ALA A 205 -7.30 10.17 19.73
CA ALA A 205 -6.29 10.74 18.87
C ALA A 205 -6.88 11.73 17.85
N ILE A 206 -8.06 11.44 17.30
CA ILE A 206 -8.81 12.38 16.47
C ILE A 206 -9.11 13.65 17.28
N ARG A 207 -9.69 13.52 18.47
CA ARG A 207 -10.00 14.66 19.33
C ARG A 207 -8.79 15.55 19.60
N LYS A 208 -7.63 14.93 19.81
CA LYS A 208 -6.37 15.65 20.10
C LYS A 208 -5.77 16.33 18.87
N LYS A 209 -5.79 15.67 17.72
CA LYS A 209 -5.00 16.08 16.55
C LYS A 209 -5.80 16.73 15.43
N TRP A 210 -7.11 16.46 15.34
CA TRP A 210 -7.92 16.96 14.23
C TRP A 210 -7.99 18.48 14.22
N PRO A 211 -7.70 19.12 13.07
CA PRO A 211 -7.82 20.58 12.96
C PRO A 211 -9.26 21.01 13.21
N ASN A 212 -9.43 21.96 14.10
CA ASN A 212 -10.74 22.39 14.57
C ASN A 212 -11.70 22.80 13.44
N SER A 213 -12.77 22.04 13.31
CA SER A 213 -14.05 22.52 12.85
C SER A 213 -15.13 21.69 13.54
N SER A 214 -15.66 22.20 14.63
CA SER A 214 -16.72 21.55 15.41
C SER A 214 -18.01 21.26 14.63
N ALA A 215 -18.14 21.79 13.42
CA ALA A 215 -19.30 21.63 12.54
C ALA A 215 -19.12 20.56 11.44
N MET A 216 -17.91 20.05 11.22
CA MET A 216 -17.66 19.10 10.12
C MET A 216 -17.86 17.67 10.58
N THR A 217 -18.64 16.89 9.83
CA THR A 217 -18.72 15.44 10.02
C THR A 217 -17.41 14.78 9.55
N ILE A 218 -16.75 14.08 10.47
CA ILE A 218 -15.53 13.33 10.19
C ILE A 218 -15.92 11.92 9.74
N LYS A 219 -15.56 11.56 8.53
CA LYS A 219 -15.78 10.21 8.00
C LYS A 219 -14.59 9.33 8.37
N ILE A 220 -14.82 8.21 9.05
CA ILE A 220 -13.82 7.17 9.30
C ILE A 220 -14.08 6.06 8.30
N GLN A 221 -13.17 5.89 7.34
CA GLN A 221 -13.28 4.85 6.30
C GLN A 221 -12.53 3.60 6.73
N GLN A 222 -13.21 2.46 6.71
CA GLN A 222 -12.66 1.12 6.93
C GLN A 222 -13.02 0.20 5.76
N ASP A 223 -12.39 -0.98 5.68
CA ASP A 223 -12.83 -2.03 4.76
C ASP A 223 -13.99 -2.86 5.37
N ASN A 224 -14.41 -3.92 4.66
CA ASN A 224 -15.47 -4.81 5.10
C ASN A 224 -14.94 -6.13 5.70
N ALA A 225 -13.80 -6.12 6.38
CA ALA A 225 -13.27 -7.30 7.02
C ALA A 225 -14.18 -7.78 8.16
N ARG A 226 -14.21 -9.09 8.39
CA ARG A 226 -15.06 -9.70 9.43
C ARG A 226 -14.89 -9.12 10.84
N PRO A 227 -13.69 -8.72 11.29
CA PRO A 227 -13.50 -8.10 12.61
C PRO A 227 -14.05 -6.68 12.72
N HIS A 228 -14.38 -6.04 11.61
CA HIS A 228 -14.82 -4.65 11.63
C HIS A 228 -16.24 -4.49 12.13
N ILE A 229 -16.52 -3.30 12.68
CA ILE A 229 -17.83 -2.97 13.25
C ILE A 229 -18.76 -2.36 12.19
N ALA A 230 -20.05 -2.46 12.42
CA ALA A 230 -21.05 -1.86 11.53
C ALA A 230 -20.97 -0.32 11.54
N PRO A 231 -21.33 0.36 10.43
CA PRO A 231 -21.38 1.83 10.39
C PRO A 231 -22.28 2.47 11.46
N SER A 232 -23.28 1.73 11.94
CA SER A 232 -24.23 2.16 12.98
C SER A 232 -23.90 1.62 14.36
N ASP A 233 -22.63 1.21 14.62
CA ASP A 233 -22.23 0.68 15.93
C ASP A 233 -22.52 1.66 17.06
N PRO A 234 -23.41 1.34 18.02
CA PRO A 234 -23.88 2.28 19.00
C PRO A 234 -22.81 2.66 20.04
N GLU A 235 -21.90 1.74 20.37
CA GLU A 235 -20.82 2.01 21.33
C GLU A 235 -19.81 3.03 20.75
N LEU A 236 -19.46 2.89 19.46
CA LEU A 236 -18.59 3.84 18.79
C LEU A 236 -19.22 5.23 18.72
N LEU A 237 -20.51 5.31 18.31
CA LEU A 237 -21.22 6.57 18.16
C LEU A 237 -21.40 7.28 19.52
N GLN A 238 -21.72 6.53 20.57
CA GLN A 238 -21.80 7.06 21.94
C GLN A 238 -20.45 7.60 22.41
N ALA A 239 -19.38 6.83 22.23
CA ALA A 239 -18.03 7.26 22.61
C ALA A 239 -17.58 8.52 21.86
N ALA A 240 -17.88 8.61 20.57
CA ALA A 240 -17.60 9.80 19.77
C ALA A 240 -18.37 11.03 20.28
N SER A 241 -19.65 10.86 20.58
CA SER A 241 -20.49 11.93 21.13
C SER A 241 -19.97 12.45 22.49
N LEU A 242 -19.55 11.56 23.37
CA LEU A 242 -18.95 11.92 24.66
C LEU A 242 -17.65 12.74 24.50
N LEU A 243 -16.93 12.53 23.42
CA LEU A 243 -15.73 13.31 23.07
C LEU A 243 -16.07 14.61 22.30
N GLY A 244 -17.33 14.89 22.04
CA GLY A 244 -17.77 16.03 21.23
C GLY A 244 -17.34 15.92 19.76
N LEU A 245 -17.25 14.69 19.23
CA LEU A 245 -16.91 14.42 17.85
C LEU A 245 -18.17 14.03 17.06
N ASN A 246 -18.37 14.68 15.92
CA ASN A 246 -19.36 14.25 14.95
C ASN A 246 -18.68 13.30 13.93
N VAL A 247 -18.79 12.00 14.14
CA VAL A 247 -18.17 11.00 13.28
C VAL A 247 -19.20 10.16 12.54
N LYS A 248 -18.86 9.75 11.34
CA LYS A 248 -19.59 8.77 10.53
C LYS A 248 -18.63 7.69 10.09
N LEU A 249 -18.90 6.44 10.48
CA LEU A 249 -18.17 5.31 9.97
C LEU A 249 -18.66 4.97 8.56
N VAL A 250 -17.75 4.79 7.62
CA VAL A 250 -18.06 4.45 6.23
C VAL A 250 -17.22 3.24 5.78
N CYS A 251 -17.80 2.38 4.96
CA CYS A 251 -17.08 1.23 4.43
C CYS A 251 -16.70 1.48 2.97
N GLN A 252 -15.48 1.12 2.61
CA GLN A 252 -15.08 1.03 1.20
C GLN A 252 -15.74 -0.19 0.53
N PRO A 253 -15.84 -0.23 -0.81
CA PRO A 253 -16.35 -1.41 -1.50
C PRO A 253 -15.53 -2.67 -1.19
N PRO A 254 -16.16 -3.86 -1.16
CA PRO A 254 -15.46 -5.11 -0.92
C PRO A 254 -14.34 -5.36 -1.93
N ASN A 255 -13.29 -6.07 -1.51
CA ASN A 255 -12.14 -6.45 -2.36
C ASN A 255 -11.45 -5.26 -3.05
N SER A 256 -11.41 -4.10 -2.39
CA SER A 256 -10.94 -2.83 -2.97
C SER A 256 -9.78 -2.17 -2.19
N PRO A 257 -8.65 -2.87 -1.97
CA PRO A 257 -7.49 -2.27 -1.29
C PRO A 257 -6.92 -1.07 -2.05
N ASP A 258 -7.14 -1.00 -3.35
CA ASP A 258 -6.76 0.13 -4.21
C ASP A 258 -7.56 1.42 -3.94
N LEU A 259 -8.66 1.35 -3.21
CA LEU A 259 -9.47 2.48 -2.77
C LEU A 259 -9.18 2.91 -1.31
N ASN A 260 -8.12 2.36 -0.70
CA ASN A 260 -7.62 2.77 0.61
C ASN A 260 -6.20 3.35 0.49
N VAL A 261 -5.98 4.57 0.98
CA VAL A 261 -4.64 5.22 0.93
C VAL A 261 -3.57 4.45 1.70
N LEU A 262 -3.97 3.71 2.74
CA LEU A 262 -3.06 2.91 3.55
C LEU A 262 -2.45 1.79 2.71
N ASP A 263 -3.27 0.98 2.05
CA ASP A 263 -2.84 -0.11 1.17
C ASP A 263 -2.25 0.41 -0.15
N LEU A 264 -2.81 1.49 -0.71
CA LEU A 264 -2.38 2.04 -1.99
C LEU A 264 -0.91 2.48 -2.00
N GLY A 265 -0.38 2.91 -0.83
CA GLY A 265 1.02 3.31 -0.80
C GLY A 265 1.62 3.63 0.57
N PHE A 266 0.80 3.96 1.56
CA PHE A 266 1.30 4.40 2.85
C PHE A 266 2.01 3.28 3.62
N PHE A 267 1.39 2.12 3.75
CA PHE A 267 1.99 0.96 4.40
C PHE A 267 3.30 0.51 3.73
N ASN A 268 3.37 0.54 2.41
CA ASN A 268 4.60 0.20 1.70
C ASN A 268 5.74 1.18 2.01
N SER A 269 5.40 2.46 2.20
CA SER A 269 6.39 3.49 2.56
C SER A 269 6.93 3.29 3.98
N ILE A 270 6.06 3.00 4.96
CA ILE A 270 6.47 2.66 6.33
C ILE A 270 7.31 1.39 6.35
N GLN A 271 6.85 0.34 5.66
CA GLN A 271 7.55 -0.95 5.63
C GLN A 271 8.94 -0.84 5.00
N ALA A 272 9.13 0.04 4.03
CA ALA A 272 10.44 0.29 3.42
C ALA A 272 11.43 0.89 4.44
N LEU A 273 10.98 1.81 5.29
CA LEU A 273 11.78 2.41 6.37
C LEU A 273 12.04 1.39 7.49
N GLN A 274 10.99 0.70 7.98
CA GLN A 274 11.08 -0.30 9.03
C GLN A 274 12.10 -1.41 8.72
N HIS A 275 12.19 -1.81 7.46
CA HIS A 275 13.16 -2.82 7.05
C HIS A 275 14.63 -2.36 7.09
N GLN A 276 14.90 -1.07 7.20
CA GLN A 276 16.26 -0.54 7.38
C GLN A 276 16.72 -0.65 8.84
N ALA A 277 15.79 -0.64 9.80
CA ALA A 277 16.10 -0.69 11.23
C ALA A 277 16.57 -2.08 11.72
N ALA A 278 16.28 -3.18 10.99
CA ALA A 278 16.71 -4.55 11.31
C ALA A 278 16.43 -4.99 12.77
N PRO A 279 15.18 -4.90 13.28
CA PRO A 279 14.82 -5.20 14.66
C PRO A 279 15.13 -6.65 15.04
N LYS A 280 15.53 -6.90 16.29
CA LYS A 280 15.92 -8.22 16.84
C LYS A 280 14.85 -8.86 17.71
N ASN A 281 13.93 -8.08 18.27
CA ASN A 281 12.83 -8.52 19.14
C ASN A 281 11.55 -7.75 18.82
N ILE A 282 10.45 -8.12 19.52
CA ILE A 282 9.12 -7.52 19.28
C ILE A 282 9.12 -6.03 19.64
N ASP A 283 9.74 -5.64 20.75
CA ASP A 283 9.75 -4.25 21.21
C ASP A 283 10.53 -3.35 20.24
N GLU A 284 11.67 -3.82 19.74
CA GLU A 284 12.42 -3.14 18.69
C GLU A 284 11.63 -3.06 17.36
N LEU A 285 10.84 -4.11 17.04
CA LEU A 285 9.97 -4.07 15.86
C LEU A 285 8.89 -3.00 16.02
N ILE A 286 8.27 -2.90 17.19
CA ILE A 286 7.26 -1.89 17.48
C ILE A 286 7.88 -0.49 17.34
N SER A 287 8.99 -0.21 18.02
CA SER A 287 9.69 1.07 17.90
C SER A 287 10.08 1.40 16.46
N ALA A 288 10.62 0.42 15.72
CA ALA A 288 11.01 0.63 14.32
C ALA A 288 9.82 0.98 13.39
N VAL A 289 8.63 0.43 13.66
CA VAL A 289 7.41 0.74 12.89
C VAL A 289 6.88 2.12 13.29
N GLU A 290 6.85 2.44 14.59
CA GLU A 290 6.43 3.76 15.09
C GLU A 290 7.37 4.87 14.61
N ASP A 291 8.68 4.67 14.70
CA ASP A 291 9.68 5.61 14.18
C ASP A 291 9.52 5.83 12.67
N SER A 292 9.29 4.75 11.93
CA SER A 292 9.04 4.83 10.47
C SER A 292 7.77 5.61 10.13
N PHE A 293 6.73 5.47 10.96
CA PHE A 293 5.50 6.26 10.83
C PHE A 293 5.76 7.73 11.11
N GLU A 294 6.49 8.07 12.17
CA GLU A 294 6.83 9.46 12.50
C GLU A 294 7.79 10.10 11.48
N GLN A 295 8.78 9.36 10.98
CA GLN A 295 9.73 9.84 9.97
C GLN A 295 9.10 10.09 8.60
N LEU A 296 7.98 9.42 8.29
CA LEU A 296 7.36 9.55 6.97
C LEU A 296 6.85 10.97 6.76
N HIS A 297 7.43 11.68 5.81
CA HIS A 297 7.07 13.07 5.52
C HIS A 297 5.63 13.16 4.97
N TRP A 298 4.83 14.10 5.46
CA TRP A 298 3.43 14.30 5.11
C TRP A 298 3.17 14.45 3.59
N LYS A 299 4.13 14.99 2.82
CA LYS A 299 4.05 15.09 1.36
C LYS A 299 3.88 13.73 0.67
N LYS A 300 4.48 12.67 1.23
CA LYS A 300 4.28 11.31 0.73
C LYS A 300 2.81 10.91 0.78
N LEU A 301 2.17 11.17 1.92
CA LEU A 301 0.76 10.85 2.10
C LEU A 301 -0.14 11.70 1.20
N ASN A 302 0.12 13.01 1.08
CA ASN A 302 -0.61 13.85 0.12
C ASN A 302 -0.53 13.30 -1.32
N ASN A 303 0.65 12.83 -1.71
CA ASN A 303 0.85 12.19 -3.02
C ASN A 303 0.07 10.88 -3.18
N VAL A 304 -0.19 10.14 -2.10
CA VAL A 304 -1.03 8.94 -2.14
C VAL A 304 -2.51 9.31 -2.33
N PHE A 305 -3.01 10.38 -1.68
CA PHE A 305 -4.37 10.89 -1.91
C PHE A 305 -4.60 11.32 -3.36
N LEU A 306 -3.62 11.99 -3.98
CA LEU A 306 -3.70 12.30 -5.41
C LEU A 306 -3.66 11.03 -6.29
N THR A 307 -2.91 10.00 -5.85
CA THR A 307 -2.95 8.70 -6.53
C THR A 307 -4.33 8.06 -6.40
N LEU A 308 -4.96 8.12 -5.21
CA LEU A 308 -6.30 7.59 -4.97
C LEU A 308 -7.34 8.22 -5.92
N GLN A 309 -7.30 9.53 -6.13
CA GLN A 309 -8.19 10.19 -7.09
C GLN A 309 -7.99 9.63 -8.52
N LYS A 310 -6.75 9.39 -8.95
CA LYS A 310 -6.49 8.75 -10.26
C LYS A 310 -6.88 7.28 -10.31
N VAL A 311 -6.79 6.56 -9.21
CA VAL A 311 -7.31 5.19 -9.09
C VAL A 311 -8.83 5.18 -9.24
N MET A 312 -9.53 6.10 -8.58
CA MET A 312 -10.98 6.24 -8.71
C MET A 312 -11.40 6.54 -10.15
N GLU A 313 -10.69 7.42 -10.85
CA GLU A 313 -10.91 7.69 -12.28
C GLU A 313 -10.73 6.42 -13.11
N CYS A 314 -9.60 5.71 -12.96
CA CYS A 314 -9.35 4.46 -13.68
C CYS A 314 -10.41 3.39 -13.36
N CYS A 315 -10.87 3.32 -12.12
CA CYS A 315 -11.91 2.41 -11.69
C CYS A 315 -13.23 2.65 -12.45
N ILE A 316 -13.68 3.91 -12.56
CA ILE A 316 -14.89 4.25 -13.30
C ILE A 316 -14.71 3.99 -14.80
N LEU A 317 -13.57 4.37 -15.38
CA LEU A 317 -13.29 4.14 -16.81
C LEU A 317 -13.26 2.65 -17.18
N CYS A 318 -12.87 1.79 -16.22
CA CYS A 318 -12.86 0.33 -16.37
C CYS A 318 -14.12 -0.35 -15.79
N ASP A 319 -15.24 0.37 -15.69
CA ASP A 319 -16.54 -0.14 -15.22
C ASP A 319 -16.45 -0.92 -13.88
N GLY A 320 -15.65 -0.38 -12.94
CA GLY A 320 -15.41 -0.96 -11.62
C GLY A 320 -14.32 -2.02 -11.56
N GLY A 321 -13.76 -2.43 -12.68
CA GLY A 321 -12.65 -3.39 -12.74
C GLY A 321 -11.39 -2.90 -12.02
N ASN A 322 -10.45 -3.81 -11.81
CA ASN A 322 -9.14 -3.50 -11.22
C ASN A 322 -7.97 -3.73 -12.19
N GLN A 323 -8.24 -4.03 -13.47
CA GLN A 323 -7.23 -4.31 -14.50
C GLN A 323 -6.78 -3.03 -15.22
N TYR A 324 -6.27 -2.06 -14.47
CA TYR A 324 -5.74 -0.82 -15.02
C TYR A 324 -4.31 -0.55 -14.55
N LYS A 325 -3.63 0.30 -15.30
CA LYS A 325 -2.35 0.89 -14.91
C LYS A 325 -2.61 2.33 -14.48
N ILE A 326 -2.22 2.66 -13.24
CA ILE A 326 -2.37 4.01 -12.71
C ILE A 326 -1.51 4.97 -13.53
N PRO A 327 -2.08 6.05 -14.11
CA PRO A 327 -1.32 7.03 -14.88
C PRO A 327 -0.30 7.77 -14.00
N HIS A 328 0.84 8.09 -14.59
CA HIS A 328 1.88 8.86 -13.90
C HIS A 328 1.54 10.36 -13.95
N VAL A 329 1.23 10.95 -12.79
CA VAL A 329 0.79 12.35 -12.66
C VAL A 329 1.97 13.33 -12.54
N SER A 330 3.22 12.88 -12.65
CA SER A 330 4.43 13.73 -12.50
C SER A 330 4.41 14.65 -11.26
N LYS A 331 3.88 14.16 -10.14
CA LYS A 331 3.63 14.93 -8.91
C LYS A 331 4.83 15.70 -8.40
N GLN A 332 6.04 15.13 -8.48
CA GLN A 332 7.26 15.82 -8.08
C GLN A 332 7.58 17.03 -8.96
N LYS A 333 7.30 16.94 -10.27
CA LYS A 333 7.48 18.08 -11.20
C LYS A 333 6.48 19.19 -10.87
N LEU A 334 5.23 18.84 -10.66
CA LEU A 334 4.17 19.79 -10.28
C LEU A 334 4.45 20.44 -8.92
N GLU A 335 4.94 19.67 -7.95
CA GLU A 335 5.31 20.19 -6.63
C GLU A 335 6.44 21.21 -6.70
N ARG A 336 7.50 20.92 -7.49
CA ARG A 336 8.61 21.87 -7.70
C ARG A 336 8.17 23.16 -8.40
N ALA A 337 7.15 23.06 -9.25
CA ALA A 337 6.56 24.20 -9.94
C ALA A 337 5.52 24.95 -9.08
N GLY A 338 5.23 24.51 -7.85
CA GLY A 338 4.16 25.07 -7.01
C GLY A 338 2.75 24.84 -7.57
N GLN A 339 2.58 23.90 -8.48
CA GLN A 339 1.34 23.64 -9.22
C GLN A 339 0.68 22.29 -8.82
N LEU A 340 1.11 21.67 -7.71
CA LEU A 340 0.52 20.42 -7.27
C LEU A 340 -0.94 20.67 -6.82
N PRO A 341 -1.95 20.09 -7.49
CA PRO A 341 -3.34 20.37 -7.16
C PRO A 341 -3.76 19.71 -5.84
N VAL A 342 -4.74 20.29 -5.17
CA VAL A 342 -5.43 19.63 -4.05
C VAL A 342 -6.42 18.60 -4.59
N SER A 343 -7.12 18.90 -5.67
CA SER A 343 -8.08 18.01 -6.32
C SER A 343 -7.76 17.88 -7.79
N ILE A 344 -7.80 16.65 -8.30
CA ILE A 344 -7.55 16.36 -9.71
C ILE A 344 -8.83 16.65 -10.50
N GLU A 345 -8.69 17.27 -11.64
CA GLU A 345 -9.76 17.43 -12.61
C GLU A 345 -10.11 16.08 -13.25
N VAL A 346 -11.39 15.90 -13.46
CA VAL A 346 -11.95 14.74 -14.17
C VAL A 346 -11.58 14.85 -15.64
N SER A 347 -11.05 13.78 -16.24
CA SER A 347 -10.73 13.75 -17.66
C SER A 347 -11.98 13.88 -18.53
N ASP A 348 -11.82 14.35 -19.77
CA ASP A 348 -12.95 14.48 -20.69
C ASP A 348 -13.61 13.13 -21.03
N GLU A 349 -12.81 12.04 -21.05
CA GLU A 349 -13.31 10.68 -21.18
C GLU A 349 -14.23 10.31 -20.02
N LEU A 350 -13.85 10.65 -18.78
CA LEU A 350 -14.67 10.38 -17.61
C LEU A 350 -15.92 11.27 -17.55
N LYS A 351 -15.84 12.54 -17.98
CA LYS A 351 -17.02 13.44 -18.07
C LYS A 351 -18.13 12.85 -18.96
N GLN A 352 -17.76 12.12 -20.00
CA GLN A 352 -18.73 11.44 -20.88
C GLN A 352 -19.40 10.22 -20.23
N LYS A 353 -18.81 9.66 -19.17
CA LYS A 353 -19.35 8.50 -18.43
C LYS A 353 -20.12 8.88 -17.14
N LEU A 354 -20.05 10.13 -16.71
CA LEU A 354 -20.77 10.62 -15.53
C LEU A 354 -22.20 10.99 -15.82
#